data_5b2a7b1cede7da60df6cda6ee2dd6e75
#
_entry.id   5b2a7b1cede7da60df6cda6ee2dd6e75
#
_cell.length_a   1.000
_cell.length_b   1.000
_cell.length_c   1.000
_cell.angle_alpha   90.00
_cell.angle_beta   90.00
_cell.angle_gamma   90.00
#
_symmetry.space_group_name_H-M   'P 1'
#
loop_
_entity.id
_entity.type
_entity.pdbx_description
1 polymer ?
#
loop_
_entity_poly.entity_id
_entity_poly.type
_entity_poly.pdbx_seq_one_letter_code
_entity_poly.pdbx_strand_id
1 'polypeptide(L)'
;MSPRDDTRATRAKPPKLDPKAITKRLDRYLASRPGPVTATVKDLITGRVYRYRKNERLITASTAKALILMALLRKIPWRKLDKATRHDADIMIRHSDNHAADRLWTRIGGAAGFTKAARKFGLRHTSGVAGDCLDLYCWGITRTSADDQVKLMNALVSKKSPLPAKERERVLKLMGGVVDGQDWGVSAGACEGQPTALKNGWLKRVSTKRWAVVSVGLIGRRYAVAVLTEGSAQAGDGIATVEGVVTRILRSFRKC
;
A
#
# COMPACT_ATOMS: atom_id res chain seq x y z
N MET A 1 -19.37 49.53 -13.41
CA MET A 1 -19.43 48.69 -12.21
C MET A 1 -20.05 47.36 -12.61
N SER A 2 -19.24 46.34 -12.78
CA SER A 2 -19.70 44.99 -13.16
C SER A 2 -19.81 44.13 -11.91
N PRO A 3 -20.89 43.36 -11.71
CA PRO A 3 -21.03 42.50 -10.52
C PRO A 3 -20.05 41.33 -10.62
N ARG A 4 -19.27 41.12 -9.56
CA ARG A 4 -18.45 39.93 -9.39
C ARG A 4 -19.38 38.77 -9.05
N ASP A 5 -19.43 37.79 -9.94
CA ASP A 5 -20.15 36.53 -9.75
C ASP A 5 -19.31 35.63 -8.82
N ASP A 6 -19.66 35.64 -7.54
CA ASP A 6 -18.99 34.90 -6.48
C ASP A 6 -19.67 33.52 -6.33
N THR A 7 -19.59 32.71 -7.38
CA THR A 7 -20.06 31.30 -7.33
C THR A 7 -19.12 30.46 -6.53
N ARG A 8 -19.17 30.63 -5.20
CA ARG A 8 -18.58 29.72 -4.22
C ARG A 8 -19.33 28.38 -4.27
N ALA A 9 -18.88 27.48 -5.15
CA ALA A 9 -19.42 26.12 -5.24
C ALA A 9 -19.45 25.51 -3.85
N THR A 10 -20.63 25.36 -3.26
CA THR A 10 -20.87 24.72 -1.98
C THR A 10 -20.46 23.25 -2.11
N ARG A 11 -19.29 22.93 -1.60
CA ARG A 11 -18.74 21.57 -1.57
C ARG A 11 -19.70 20.69 -0.78
N ALA A 12 -20.51 19.90 -1.46
CA ALA A 12 -21.47 18.99 -0.84
C ALA A 12 -20.80 18.17 0.27
N LYS A 13 -21.45 18.14 1.43
CA LYS A 13 -20.93 17.40 2.60
C LYS A 13 -20.79 15.92 2.21
N PRO A 14 -19.61 15.30 2.39
CA PRO A 14 -19.40 13.92 1.96
C PRO A 14 -20.38 12.99 2.68
N PRO A 15 -20.90 11.95 2.01
CA PRO A 15 -21.89 11.04 2.57
C PRO A 15 -21.37 10.40 3.86
N LYS A 16 -22.24 10.23 4.86
CA LYS A 16 -21.89 9.55 6.11
C LYS A 16 -21.53 8.10 5.82
N LEU A 17 -20.37 7.63 6.30
CA LEU A 17 -20.01 6.22 6.19
C LEU A 17 -20.94 5.37 7.07
N ASP A 18 -21.42 4.28 6.51
CA ASP A 18 -22.08 3.21 7.24
C ASP A 18 -21.18 1.97 7.27
N PRO A 19 -20.38 1.78 8.34
CA PRO A 19 -19.47 0.65 8.44
C PRO A 19 -20.19 -0.71 8.44
N LYS A 20 -21.40 -0.80 9.01
CA LYS A 20 -22.16 -2.05 9.05
C LYS A 20 -22.60 -2.47 7.65
N ALA A 21 -23.12 -1.54 6.85
CA ALA A 21 -23.52 -1.81 5.47
C ALA A 21 -22.32 -2.17 4.59
N ILE A 22 -21.17 -1.52 4.78
CA ILE A 22 -19.92 -1.86 4.06
C ILE A 22 -19.49 -3.28 4.43
N THR A 23 -19.44 -3.61 5.72
CA THR A 23 -19.04 -4.94 6.20
C THR A 23 -19.95 -6.03 5.65
N LYS A 24 -21.30 -5.88 5.74
CA LYS A 24 -22.26 -6.84 5.20
C LYS A 24 -22.05 -7.08 3.69
N ARG A 25 -21.73 -6.04 2.93
CA ARG A 25 -21.46 -6.14 1.49
C ARG A 25 -20.14 -6.86 1.20
N LEU A 26 -19.11 -6.65 2.02
CA LEU A 26 -17.85 -7.36 1.92
C LEU A 26 -17.99 -8.83 2.33
N ASP A 27 -18.68 -9.13 3.43
CA ASP A 27 -18.90 -10.51 3.87
C ASP A 27 -19.61 -11.33 2.80
N ARG A 28 -20.65 -10.76 2.16
CA ARG A 28 -21.33 -11.41 1.03
C ARG A 28 -20.39 -11.65 -0.16
N TYR A 29 -19.55 -10.66 -0.50
CA TYR A 29 -18.59 -10.78 -1.59
C TYR A 29 -17.51 -11.83 -1.31
N LEU A 30 -17.08 -11.93 -0.05
CA LEU A 30 -15.99 -12.81 0.38
C LEU A 30 -16.47 -14.22 0.76
N ALA A 31 -17.77 -14.48 0.82
CA ALA A 31 -18.32 -15.78 1.23
C ALA A 31 -17.84 -16.96 0.37
N SER A 32 -17.61 -16.73 -0.93
CA SER A 32 -17.09 -17.74 -1.88
C SER A 32 -15.57 -17.63 -2.12
N ARG A 33 -14.86 -16.78 -1.36
CA ARG A 33 -13.44 -16.55 -1.56
C ARG A 33 -12.64 -17.08 -0.36
N PRO A 34 -11.66 -17.97 -0.61
CA PRO A 34 -10.94 -18.61 0.49
C PRO A 34 -9.95 -17.67 1.18
N GLY A 35 -9.75 -17.92 2.48
CA GLY A 35 -8.68 -17.35 3.28
C GLY A 35 -8.98 -15.99 3.91
N PRO A 36 -8.06 -15.51 4.74
CA PRO A 36 -8.20 -14.25 5.44
C PRO A 36 -8.04 -13.05 4.50
N VAL A 37 -8.86 -12.02 4.74
CA VAL A 37 -8.81 -10.73 4.06
C VAL A 37 -8.87 -9.64 5.12
N THR A 38 -7.98 -8.66 5.05
CA THR A 38 -8.05 -7.43 5.85
C THR A 38 -7.89 -6.22 4.95
N ALA A 39 -8.62 -5.15 5.26
CA ALA A 39 -8.55 -3.93 4.49
C ALA A 39 -8.71 -2.68 5.36
N THR A 40 -8.01 -1.62 5.00
CA THR A 40 -8.21 -0.29 5.55
C THR A 40 -8.22 0.73 4.41
N VAL A 41 -9.22 1.62 4.44
CA VAL A 41 -9.30 2.80 3.57
C VAL A 41 -9.45 4.04 4.44
N LYS A 42 -8.63 5.06 4.19
CA LYS A 42 -8.68 6.34 4.89
C LYS A 42 -8.74 7.49 3.90
N ASP A 43 -9.75 8.35 4.04
CA ASP A 43 -9.80 9.66 3.41
C ASP A 43 -8.91 10.62 4.22
N LEU A 44 -7.78 11.01 3.67
CA LEU A 44 -6.77 11.82 4.35
C LEU A 44 -7.18 13.29 4.51
N ILE A 45 -8.20 13.75 3.76
CA ILE A 45 -8.73 15.11 3.85
C ILE A 45 -9.76 15.20 4.98
N THR A 46 -10.71 14.25 5.03
CA THR A 46 -11.82 14.28 6.01
C THR A 46 -11.51 13.50 7.28
N GLY A 47 -10.45 12.68 7.29
CA GLY A 47 -10.11 11.79 8.38
C GLY A 47 -10.99 10.54 8.49
N ARG A 48 -12.03 10.40 7.63
CA ARG A 48 -12.89 9.20 7.65
C ARG A 48 -12.09 7.94 7.36
N VAL A 49 -12.37 6.89 8.10
CA VAL A 49 -11.67 5.60 7.95
C VAL A 49 -12.66 4.44 8.04
N TYR A 50 -12.46 3.44 7.20
CA TYR A 50 -13.12 2.15 7.30
C TYR A 50 -12.05 1.06 7.44
N ARG A 51 -12.34 0.08 8.30
CA ARG A 51 -11.47 -1.08 8.58
C ARG A 51 -12.28 -2.36 8.50
N TYR A 52 -11.79 -3.30 7.72
CA TYR A 52 -12.33 -4.65 7.65
C TYR A 52 -11.33 -5.60 8.31
N ARG A 53 -11.77 -6.36 9.32
CA ARG A 53 -10.96 -7.33 10.09
C ARG A 53 -9.61 -6.73 10.53
N LYS A 54 -9.66 -5.60 11.22
CA LYS A 54 -8.51 -4.73 11.57
C LYS A 54 -7.37 -5.41 12.32
N ASN A 55 -7.63 -6.53 13.01
CA ASN A 55 -6.64 -7.21 13.85
C ASN A 55 -5.86 -8.30 13.06
N GLU A 56 -6.28 -8.59 11.83
CA GLU A 56 -5.58 -9.55 10.97
C GLU A 56 -4.21 -9.03 10.58
N ARG A 57 -3.21 -9.91 10.69
CA ARG A 57 -1.84 -9.62 10.29
C ARG A 57 -1.40 -10.64 9.24
N LEU A 58 -1.19 -10.17 8.04
CA LEU A 58 -0.84 -10.98 6.88
C LEU A 58 0.55 -10.59 6.37
N ILE A 59 1.11 -11.39 5.45
CA ILE A 59 2.43 -11.11 4.90
C ILE A 59 2.38 -9.90 3.95
N THR A 60 3.53 -9.24 3.83
CA THR A 60 3.67 -8.05 2.99
C THR A 60 3.84 -8.38 1.52
N ALA A 61 4.38 -9.54 1.19
CA ALA A 61 4.93 -9.81 -0.14
C ALA A 61 5.74 -8.58 -0.64
N SER A 62 5.65 -8.22 -1.90
CA SER A 62 6.41 -7.07 -2.47
C SER A 62 5.95 -5.69 -1.99
N THR A 63 4.89 -5.56 -1.18
CA THR A 63 4.56 -4.25 -0.60
C THR A 63 5.59 -3.79 0.43
N ALA A 64 6.39 -4.72 1.01
CA ALA A 64 7.55 -4.39 1.85
C ALA A 64 8.54 -3.43 1.16
N LYS A 65 8.66 -3.50 -0.17
CA LYS A 65 9.58 -2.68 -0.97
C LYS A 65 9.33 -1.18 -0.82
N ALA A 66 8.09 -0.77 -0.58
CA ALA A 66 7.79 0.64 -0.28
C ALA A 66 8.47 1.09 1.03
N LEU A 67 8.41 0.29 2.10
CA LEU A 67 9.09 0.61 3.35
C LEU A 67 10.61 0.51 3.22
N ILE A 68 11.14 -0.45 2.44
CA ILE A 68 12.58 -0.54 2.15
C ILE A 68 13.08 0.76 1.52
N LEU A 69 12.40 1.25 0.47
CA LEU A 69 12.77 2.51 -0.18
C LEU A 69 12.67 3.70 0.78
N MET A 70 11.56 3.81 1.53
CA MET A 70 11.39 4.90 2.49
C MET A 70 12.43 4.85 3.62
N ALA A 71 12.86 3.67 4.05
CA ALA A 71 13.94 3.47 5.02
C ALA A 71 15.30 3.93 4.48
N LEU A 72 15.59 3.58 3.23
CA LEU A 72 16.81 4.02 2.53
C LEU A 72 16.85 5.54 2.42
N LEU A 73 15.80 6.16 1.88
CA LEU A 73 15.73 7.60 1.63
C LEU A 73 15.67 8.45 2.91
N ARG A 74 15.24 7.87 4.02
CA ARG A 74 15.32 8.51 5.33
C ARG A 74 16.76 8.59 5.85
N LYS A 75 17.61 7.63 5.47
CA LYS A 75 19.05 7.59 5.85
C LYS A 75 19.90 8.39 4.88
N ILE A 76 19.68 8.24 3.59
CA ILE A 76 20.50 8.80 2.52
C ILE A 76 19.55 9.47 1.51
N PRO A 77 19.60 10.81 1.35
CA PRO A 77 18.80 11.51 0.35
C PRO A 77 19.07 10.98 -1.07
N TRP A 78 18.06 10.95 -1.93
CA TRP A 78 18.15 10.46 -3.31
C TRP A 78 19.34 11.02 -4.08
N ARG A 79 19.60 12.33 -3.94
CA ARG A 79 20.72 13.02 -4.63
C ARG A 79 22.11 12.51 -4.23
N LYS A 80 22.23 11.91 -3.02
CA LYS A 80 23.48 11.34 -2.50
C LYS A 80 23.64 9.84 -2.79
N LEU A 81 22.63 9.19 -3.35
CA LEU A 81 22.74 7.79 -3.79
C LEU A 81 23.61 7.72 -5.04
N ASP A 82 24.43 6.67 -5.15
CA ASP A 82 25.14 6.31 -6.36
C ASP A 82 24.17 5.85 -7.48
N LYS A 83 24.67 5.75 -8.71
CA LYS A 83 23.87 5.38 -9.89
C LYS A 83 23.26 3.99 -9.75
N ALA A 84 24.01 3.01 -9.25
CA ALA A 84 23.55 1.65 -9.07
C ALA A 84 22.39 1.55 -8.05
N THR A 85 22.54 2.21 -6.91
CA THR A 85 21.49 2.25 -5.86
C THR A 85 20.21 2.95 -6.34
N ARG A 86 20.33 4.03 -7.16
CA ARG A 86 19.15 4.67 -7.76
C ARG A 86 18.47 3.75 -8.76
N HIS A 87 19.24 3.01 -9.56
CA HIS A 87 18.72 2.00 -10.48
C HIS A 87 17.98 0.90 -9.73
N ASP A 88 18.60 0.34 -8.67
CA ASP A 88 17.96 -0.66 -7.81
C ASP A 88 16.65 -0.14 -7.21
N ALA A 89 16.62 1.08 -6.71
CA ALA A 89 15.41 1.69 -6.16
C ALA A 89 14.30 1.85 -7.23
N ASP A 90 14.67 2.20 -8.46
CA ASP A 90 13.73 2.33 -9.59
C ASP A 90 13.11 0.98 -9.95
N ILE A 91 13.93 -0.02 -10.28
CA ILE A 91 13.44 -1.33 -10.71
C ILE A 91 12.74 -2.09 -9.59
N MET A 92 13.19 -1.93 -8.33
CA MET A 92 12.53 -2.52 -7.16
C MET A 92 11.08 -2.04 -7.04
N ILE A 93 10.81 -0.77 -7.27
CA ILE A 93 9.45 -0.22 -7.12
C ILE A 93 8.64 -0.42 -8.40
N ARG A 94 9.18 -0.06 -9.56
CA ARG A 94 8.42 -0.02 -10.81
C ARG A 94 8.19 -1.40 -11.43
N HIS A 95 9.22 -2.25 -11.39
CA HIS A 95 9.18 -3.62 -11.92
C HIS A 95 8.98 -4.68 -10.85
N SER A 96 9.00 -4.27 -9.58
CA SER A 96 8.97 -5.19 -8.44
C SER A 96 10.15 -6.18 -8.42
N ASP A 97 11.34 -5.74 -8.90
CA ASP A 97 12.52 -6.59 -8.95
C ASP A 97 12.93 -7.08 -7.54
N ASN A 98 13.19 -8.39 -7.44
CA ASN A 98 13.49 -9.05 -6.17
C ASN A 98 14.96 -8.92 -5.79
N HIS A 99 15.88 -9.04 -6.76
CA HIS A 99 17.31 -8.93 -6.51
C HIS A 99 17.70 -7.51 -6.09
N ALA A 100 17.08 -6.50 -6.70
CA ALA A 100 17.23 -5.11 -6.26
C ALA A 100 16.69 -4.93 -4.81
N ALA A 101 15.58 -5.59 -4.49
CA ALA A 101 15.03 -5.56 -3.13
C ALA A 101 15.99 -6.21 -2.11
N ASP A 102 16.65 -7.33 -2.44
CA ASP A 102 17.63 -7.98 -1.57
C ASP A 102 18.83 -7.08 -1.30
N ARG A 103 19.38 -6.45 -2.34
CA ARG A 103 20.50 -5.50 -2.17
C ARG A 103 20.12 -4.32 -1.29
N LEU A 104 18.94 -3.74 -1.52
CA LEU A 104 18.47 -2.61 -0.71
C LEU A 104 18.03 -3.01 0.70
N TRP A 105 17.48 -4.22 0.89
CA TRP A 105 17.21 -4.79 2.21
C TRP A 105 18.48 -4.90 3.03
N THR A 106 19.55 -5.45 2.47
CA THR A 106 20.88 -5.53 3.12
C THR A 106 21.39 -4.12 3.45
N ARG A 107 21.28 -3.17 2.51
CA ARG A 107 21.75 -1.79 2.68
C ARG A 107 21.03 -1.03 3.80
N ILE A 108 19.76 -1.30 4.05
CA ILE A 108 19.03 -0.69 5.17
C ILE A 108 19.34 -1.35 6.52
N GLY A 109 20.01 -2.51 6.55
CA GLY A 109 20.36 -3.29 7.74
C GLY A 109 19.41 -4.47 7.99
N GLY A 110 18.89 -5.10 6.92
CA GLY A 110 18.09 -6.31 6.99
C GLY A 110 16.84 -6.18 7.87
N ALA A 111 16.47 -7.25 8.54
CA ALA A 111 15.30 -7.34 9.42
C ALA A 111 15.31 -6.28 10.55
N ALA A 112 16.46 -6.04 11.15
CA ALA A 112 16.62 -5.04 12.22
C ALA A 112 16.41 -3.62 11.69
N GLY A 113 17.04 -3.29 10.55
CA GLY A 113 16.90 -2.00 9.89
C GLY A 113 15.47 -1.72 9.42
N PHE A 114 14.81 -2.72 8.84
CA PHE A 114 13.40 -2.66 8.44
C PHE A 114 12.48 -2.43 9.64
N THR A 115 12.65 -3.19 10.73
CA THR A 115 11.88 -3.03 11.96
C THR A 115 12.08 -1.65 12.59
N LYS A 116 13.34 -1.17 12.63
CA LYS A 116 13.65 0.19 13.11
C LYS A 116 12.97 1.26 12.26
N ALA A 117 12.97 1.10 10.94
CA ALA A 117 12.26 2.00 10.04
C ALA A 117 10.74 1.94 10.27
N ALA A 118 10.15 0.74 10.35
CA ALA A 118 8.73 0.57 10.63
C ALA A 118 8.30 1.34 11.88
N ARG A 119 9.06 1.24 12.98
CA ARG A 119 8.80 1.98 14.23
C ARG A 119 8.84 3.50 14.04
N LYS A 120 9.79 4.01 13.22
CA LYS A 120 9.89 5.45 12.92
C LYS A 120 8.70 5.99 12.13
N PHE A 121 8.05 5.15 11.31
CA PHE A 121 6.81 5.48 10.61
C PHE A 121 5.55 5.18 11.45
N GLY A 122 5.69 4.75 12.71
CA GLY A 122 4.58 4.42 13.60
C GLY A 122 3.86 3.11 13.29
N LEU A 123 4.53 2.20 12.56
CA LEU A 123 4.00 0.89 12.19
C LEU A 123 4.24 -0.10 13.34
N ARG A 124 3.21 -0.33 14.15
CA ARG A 124 3.33 -1.13 15.38
C ARG A 124 3.21 -2.64 15.13
N HIS A 125 2.59 -3.02 14.03
CA HIS A 125 2.31 -4.41 13.64
C HIS A 125 3.15 -4.87 12.45
N THR A 126 4.23 -4.14 12.14
CA THR A 126 5.12 -4.42 11.01
C THR A 126 6.54 -4.62 11.54
N SER A 127 7.12 -5.79 11.26
CA SER A 127 8.49 -6.13 11.67
C SER A 127 9.14 -7.05 10.66
N GLY A 128 10.46 -6.91 10.49
CA GLY A 128 11.25 -7.83 9.68
C GLY A 128 11.32 -9.21 10.31
N VAL A 129 11.45 -10.22 9.47
CA VAL A 129 11.74 -11.60 9.85
C VAL A 129 13.24 -11.78 9.79
N ALA A 130 13.83 -12.25 10.90
CA ALA A 130 15.26 -12.59 10.98
C ALA A 130 15.49 -14.04 10.54
N GLY A 131 16.71 -14.34 10.07
CA GLY A 131 17.16 -15.69 9.71
C GLY A 131 17.30 -15.89 8.21
N ASP A 132 17.69 -17.10 7.85
CA ASP A 132 17.80 -17.55 6.46
C ASP A 132 16.42 -17.86 5.91
N CYS A 133 16.02 -17.10 4.95
CA CYS A 133 14.72 -17.27 4.28
C CYS A 133 14.92 -18.06 2.99
N LEU A 134 15.28 -19.33 3.14
CA LEU A 134 15.48 -20.24 2.01
C LEU A 134 14.21 -20.26 1.14
N ASP A 135 14.41 -20.12 -0.15
CA ASP A 135 13.35 -20.11 -1.17
C ASP A 135 12.27 -19.03 -1.02
N LEU A 136 12.39 -18.15 -0.02
CA LEU A 136 11.51 -17.03 0.23
C LEU A 136 12.33 -15.80 0.62
N TYR A 137 12.00 -14.67 0.01
CA TYR A 137 12.63 -13.40 0.37
C TYR A 137 12.19 -12.95 1.76
N CYS A 138 13.13 -12.74 2.69
CA CYS A 138 12.85 -12.36 4.09
C CYS A 138 11.94 -11.12 4.19
N TRP A 139 12.15 -10.14 3.33
CA TRP A 139 11.28 -8.97 3.27
C TRP A 139 9.85 -9.32 2.84
N GLY A 140 9.66 -10.33 1.98
CA GLY A 140 8.36 -10.74 1.45
C GLY A 140 7.47 -11.48 2.45
N ILE A 141 8.08 -12.17 3.43
CA ILE A 141 7.34 -12.89 4.48
C ILE A 141 7.17 -12.07 5.76
N THR A 142 7.62 -10.82 5.79
CA THR A 142 7.34 -9.91 6.91
C THR A 142 5.84 -9.76 7.11
N ARG A 143 5.38 -9.67 8.35
CA ARG A 143 3.96 -9.51 8.67
C ARG A 143 3.62 -8.06 8.91
N THR A 144 2.42 -7.66 8.51
CA THR A 144 1.90 -6.31 8.65
C THR A 144 0.40 -6.31 8.89
N SER A 145 -0.18 -5.17 9.21
CA SER A 145 -1.63 -4.92 9.21
C SER A 145 -2.01 -3.92 8.12
N ALA A 146 -3.26 -3.97 7.66
CA ALA A 146 -3.77 -2.99 6.71
C ALA A 146 -3.71 -1.55 7.27
N ASP A 147 -3.89 -1.38 8.58
CA ASP A 147 -3.75 -0.08 9.26
C ASP A 147 -2.31 0.47 9.18
N ASP A 148 -1.30 -0.38 9.38
CA ASP A 148 0.09 0.03 9.27
C ASP A 148 0.44 0.43 7.83
N GLN A 149 -0.06 -0.32 6.84
CA GLN A 149 0.17 0.03 5.44
C GLN A 149 -0.49 1.37 5.07
N VAL A 150 -1.71 1.64 5.55
CA VAL A 150 -2.36 2.96 5.38
C VAL A 150 -1.59 4.07 6.09
N LYS A 151 -1.00 3.83 7.27
CA LYS A 151 -0.10 4.81 7.92
C LYS A 151 1.13 5.08 7.09
N LEU A 152 1.74 4.04 6.50
CA LEU A 152 2.90 4.18 5.62
C LEU A 152 2.55 5.03 4.38
N MET A 153 1.41 4.78 3.75
CA MET A 153 0.93 5.58 2.62
C MET A 153 0.63 7.03 3.03
N ASN A 154 0.00 7.24 4.18
CA ASN A 154 -0.23 8.58 4.72
C ASN A 154 1.09 9.34 4.95
N ALA A 155 2.16 8.65 5.37
CA ALA A 155 3.47 9.27 5.55
C ALA A 155 4.05 9.86 4.26
N LEU A 156 3.63 9.41 3.09
CA LEU A 156 4.07 9.96 1.80
C LEU A 156 3.46 11.34 1.48
N VAL A 157 2.33 11.70 2.10
CA VAL A 157 1.64 12.97 1.85
C VAL A 157 1.57 13.87 3.08
N SER A 158 1.86 13.35 4.26
CA SER A 158 1.80 14.10 5.52
C SER A 158 2.98 15.06 5.70
N LYS A 159 2.70 16.30 6.08
CA LYS A 159 3.73 17.27 6.49
C LYS A 159 4.50 16.83 7.75
N LYS A 160 3.90 15.97 8.58
CA LYS A 160 4.50 15.41 9.81
C LYS A 160 5.28 14.11 9.57
N SER A 161 5.55 13.75 8.32
CA SER A 161 6.29 12.54 7.96
C SER A 161 7.74 12.60 8.44
N PRO A 162 8.32 11.49 8.93
CA PRO A 162 9.75 11.40 9.20
C PRO A 162 10.61 11.35 7.92
N LEU A 163 9.97 11.30 6.74
CA LEU A 163 10.63 11.35 5.44
C LEU A 163 10.54 12.77 4.87
N PRO A 164 11.68 13.40 4.47
CA PRO A 164 11.70 14.73 3.90
C PRO A 164 10.81 14.88 2.66
N ALA A 165 10.27 16.08 2.41
CA ALA A 165 9.31 16.33 1.34
C ALA A 165 9.82 15.88 -0.04
N LYS A 166 11.07 16.23 -0.40
CA LYS A 166 11.68 15.84 -1.68
C LYS A 166 11.75 14.32 -1.85
N GLU A 167 12.02 13.59 -0.77
CA GLU A 167 12.10 12.13 -0.79
C GLU A 167 10.72 11.50 -0.88
N ARG A 168 9.70 12.09 -0.24
CA ARG A 168 8.30 11.64 -0.40
C ARG A 168 7.83 11.74 -1.85
N GLU A 169 8.11 12.88 -2.50
CA GLU A 169 7.79 13.07 -3.92
C GLU A 169 8.53 12.05 -4.81
N ARG A 170 9.78 11.71 -4.48
CA ARG A 170 10.52 10.68 -5.20
C ARG A 170 9.85 9.31 -5.07
N VAL A 171 9.46 8.91 -3.87
CA VAL A 171 8.73 7.64 -3.65
C VAL A 171 7.41 7.65 -4.42
N LEU A 172 6.63 8.74 -4.32
CA LEU A 172 5.36 8.89 -5.03
C LEU A 172 5.54 8.80 -6.55
N LYS A 173 6.59 9.43 -7.11
CA LYS A 173 6.90 9.34 -8.55
C LYS A 173 7.17 7.90 -8.97
N LEU A 174 7.96 7.14 -8.20
CA LEU A 174 8.27 5.75 -8.52
C LEU A 174 7.03 4.86 -8.41
N MET A 175 6.22 5.02 -7.36
CA MET A 175 4.99 4.26 -7.15
C MET A 175 3.87 4.64 -8.14
N GLY A 176 3.90 5.84 -8.69
CA GLY A 176 2.96 6.28 -9.74
C GLY A 176 3.42 5.90 -11.15
N GLY A 177 4.64 5.42 -11.31
CA GLY A 177 5.21 5.00 -12.58
C GLY A 177 5.49 3.49 -12.64
N VAL A 178 4.71 2.67 -11.95
CA VAL A 178 4.79 1.21 -12.10
C VAL A 178 4.54 0.81 -13.54
N VAL A 179 5.21 -0.25 -14.00
CA VAL A 179 5.04 -0.75 -15.36
C VAL A 179 3.71 -1.48 -15.53
N ASP A 180 3.29 -1.66 -16.78
CA ASP A 180 2.11 -2.44 -17.12
C ASP A 180 2.17 -3.83 -16.45
N GLY A 181 1.02 -4.31 -15.99
CA GLY A 181 0.93 -5.54 -15.21
C GLY A 181 1.29 -5.41 -13.72
N GLN A 182 1.78 -4.24 -13.26
CA GLN A 182 1.98 -3.91 -11.85
C GLN A 182 0.95 -2.91 -11.30
N ASP A 183 0.03 -2.46 -12.13
CA ASP A 183 -0.90 -1.36 -11.90
C ASP A 183 -2.29 -1.78 -11.37
N TRP A 184 -2.48 -3.08 -11.08
CA TRP A 184 -3.74 -3.64 -10.55
C TRP A 184 -3.97 -3.29 -9.06
N GLY A 185 -5.11 -3.69 -8.51
CA GLY A 185 -5.41 -3.64 -7.07
C GLY A 185 -5.98 -2.30 -6.63
N VAL A 186 -5.17 -1.44 -5.98
CA VAL A 186 -5.64 -0.12 -5.50
C VAL A 186 -6.20 0.73 -6.63
N SER A 187 -5.65 0.63 -7.82
CA SER A 187 -6.09 1.36 -9.02
C SER A 187 -7.54 1.06 -9.41
N ALA A 188 -8.03 -0.15 -9.17
CA ALA A 188 -9.42 -0.53 -9.44
C ALA A 188 -10.47 0.33 -8.70
N GLY A 189 -10.04 1.05 -7.66
CA GLY A 189 -10.88 2.00 -6.96
C GLY A 189 -10.72 3.44 -7.45
N ALA A 190 -9.83 3.73 -8.40
CA ALA A 190 -9.66 5.07 -8.94
C ALA A 190 -10.82 5.45 -9.87
N CYS A 191 -11.20 6.73 -9.89
CA CYS A 191 -12.04 7.26 -10.95
C CYS A 191 -11.20 7.47 -12.21
N GLU A 192 -11.86 7.54 -13.36
CA GLU A 192 -11.20 7.80 -14.63
C GLU A 192 -10.27 9.04 -14.55
N GLY A 193 -9.08 8.92 -15.11
CA GLY A 193 -8.06 9.97 -15.08
C GLY A 193 -7.46 10.28 -13.71
N GLN A 194 -7.88 9.59 -12.64
CA GLN A 194 -7.36 9.86 -11.31
C GLN A 194 -6.01 9.16 -11.08
N PRO A 195 -4.92 9.90 -10.75
CA PRO A 195 -3.61 9.32 -10.57
C PRO A 195 -3.57 8.39 -9.35
N THR A 196 -2.82 7.30 -9.48
CA THR A 196 -2.54 6.35 -8.40
C THR A 196 -1.04 6.26 -8.15
N ALA A 197 -0.66 6.00 -6.91
CA ALA A 197 0.69 5.62 -6.53
C ALA A 197 0.58 4.36 -5.66
N LEU A 198 1.04 3.22 -6.16
CA LEU A 198 0.78 1.94 -5.52
C LEU A 198 1.99 1.01 -5.53
N LYS A 199 1.94 0.01 -4.66
CA LYS A 199 2.84 -1.14 -4.68
C LYS A 199 2.05 -2.40 -4.43
N ASN A 200 2.17 -3.32 -5.34
CA ASN A 200 1.54 -4.62 -5.29
C ASN A 200 2.51 -5.69 -4.82
N GLY A 201 1.96 -6.81 -4.38
CA GLY A 201 2.74 -7.97 -4.03
C GLY A 201 1.92 -9.24 -4.11
N TRP A 202 2.56 -10.31 -4.56
CA TRP A 202 2.01 -11.65 -4.51
C TRP A 202 3.12 -12.65 -4.21
N LEU A 203 2.78 -13.69 -3.48
CA LEU A 203 3.71 -14.72 -3.07
C LEU A 203 2.97 -16.03 -2.83
N LYS A 204 3.45 -17.11 -3.46
CA LYS A 204 2.93 -18.45 -3.22
C LYS A 204 3.60 -19.01 -1.98
N ARG A 205 2.83 -19.34 -0.95
CA ARG A 205 3.37 -19.91 0.29
C ARG A 205 3.81 -21.36 0.06
N VAL A 206 5.01 -21.69 0.48
CA VAL A 206 5.58 -23.04 0.33
C VAL A 206 4.73 -24.05 1.10
N SER A 207 4.34 -23.73 2.35
CA SER A 207 3.61 -24.64 3.24
C SER A 207 2.18 -24.98 2.78
N THR A 208 1.45 -23.99 2.25
CA THR A 208 0.03 -24.16 1.89
C THR A 208 -0.21 -24.28 0.41
N LYS A 209 0.81 -24.00 -0.42
CA LYS A 209 0.72 -23.87 -1.89
C LYS A 209 -0.33 -22.86 -2.36
N ARG A 210 -0.77 -21.97 -1.46
CA ARG A 210 -1.75 -20.90 -1.71
C ARG A 210 -1.07 -19.56 -1.84
N TRP A 211 -1.74 -18.64 -2.56
CA TRP A 211 -1.23 -17.31 -2.82
C TRP A 211 -1.64 -16.31 -1.75
N ALA A 212 -0.70 -15.50 -1.31
CA ALA A 212 -0.95 -14.21 -0.69
C ALA A 212 -0.91 -13.15 -1.78
N VAL A 213 -1.91 -12.27 -1.80
CA VAL A 213 -2.02 -11.17 -2.77
C VAL A 213 -2.37 -9.89 -2.02
N VAL A 214 -1.58 -8.86 -2.22
CA VAL A 214 -1.65 -7.63 -1.44
C VAL A 214 -1.49 -6.40 -2.34
N SER A 215 -2.21 -5.33 -2.04
CA SER A 215 -2.08 -4.06 -2.73
C SER A 215 -2.20 -2.91 -1.75
N VAL A 216 -1.27 -1.96 -1.83
CA VAL A 216 -1.25 -0.76 -0.99
C VAL A 216 -0.95 0.47 -1.83
N GLY A 217 -1.56 1.60 -1.52
CA GLY A 217 -1.31 2.80 -2.32
C GLY A 217 -2.15 4.00 -1.93
N LEU A 218 -2.01 5.01 -2.75
CA LEU A 218 -2.74 6.27 -2.71
C LEU A 218 -3.52 6.48 -4.00
N ILE A 219 -4.74 6.94 -3.89
CA ILE A 219 -5.55 7.42 -5.02
C ILE A 219 -5.71 8.92 -4.87
N GLY A 220 -5.24 9.69 -5.85
CA GLY A 220 -5.31 11.14 -5.89
C GLY A 220 -4.74 11.83 -4.65
N ARG A 221 -3.72 11.28 -4.02
CA ARG A 221 -3.12 11.78 -2.76
C ARG A 221 -4.13 11.95 -1.61
N ARG A 222 -5.36 11.47 -1.79
CA ARG A 222 -6.46 11.64 -0.85
C ARG A 222 -6.85 10.36 -0.15
N TYR A 223 -6.96 9.26 -0.88
CA TYR A 223 -7.37 7.99 -0.29
C TYR A 223 -6.16 7.10 -0.12
N ALA A 224 -5.80 6.81 1.15
CA ALA A 224 -4.83 5.78 1.47
C ALA A 224 -5.56 4.45 1.61
N VAL A 225 -5.11 3.45 0.85
CA VAL A 225 -5.78 2.16 0.70
C VAL A 225 -4.78 1.04 0.95
N ALA A 226 -5.19 0.02 1.70
CA ALA A 226 -4.47 -1.23 1.85
C ALA A 226 -5.45 -2.39 1.88
N VAL A 227 -5.19 -3.42 1.08
CA VAL A 227 -5.91 -4.70 1.08
C VAL A 227 -4.88 -5.81 1.09
N LEU A 228 -5.00 -6.71 2.04
CA LEU A 228 -4.13 -7.86 2.24
C LEU A 228 -4.99 -9.12 2.20
N THR A 229 -4.56 -10.13 1.42
CA THR A 229 -5.26 -11.41 1.33
C THR A 229 -4.27 -12.57 1.36
N GLU A 230 -4.67 -13.72 1.89
CA GLU A 230 -3.96 -14.99 1.79
C GLU A 230 -4.96 -16.11 1.47
N GLY A 231 -4.48 -17.21 0.89
CA GLY A 231 -5.30 -18.43 0.72
C GLY A 231 -5.90 -18.62 -0.67
N SER A 232 -5.66 -17.72 -1.62
CA SER A 232 -6.15 -17.88 -3.00
C SER A 232 -5.51 -19.07 -3.71
N ALA A 233 -6.27 -19.80 -4.53
CA ALA A 233 -5.78 -20.92 -5.32
C ALA A 233 -4.81 -20.43 -6.41
N GLN A 234 -5.16 -19.37 -7.09
CA GLN A 234 -4.38 -18.71 -8.13
C GLN A 234 -4.11 -17.25 -7.76
N ALA A 235 -3.03 -16.68 -8.28
CA ALA A 235 -2.71 -15.26 -8.08
C ALA A 235 -3.82 -14.35 -8.63
N GLY A 236 -4.38 -14.67 -9.80
CA GLY A 236 -5.47 -13.94 -10.43
C GLY A 236 -6.73 -13.85 -9.56
N ASP A 237 -7.10 -14.95 -8.87
CA ASP A 237 -8.23 -14.95 -7.92
C ASP A 237 -7.99 -13.97 -6.77
N GLY A 238 -6.75 -13.93 -6.28
CA GLY A 238 -6.32 -12.99 -5.24
C GLY A 238 -6.39 -11.54 -5.72
N ILE A 239 -5.94 -11.26 -6.94
CA ILE A 239 -6.04 -9.93 -7.57
C ILE A 239 -7.49 -9.51 -7.66
N ALA A 240 -8.36 -10.34 -8.24
CA ALA A 240 -9.80 -10.08 -8.34
C ALA A 240 -10.44 -9.83 -6.95
N THR A 241 -9.98 -10.57 -5.92
CA THR A 241 -10.45 -10.36 -4.54
C THR A 241 -10.04 -8.99 -4.02
N VAL A 242 -8.78 -8.60 -4.19
CA VAL A 242 -8.26 -7.29 -3.78
C VAL A 242 -9.03 -6.17 -4.46
N GLU A 243 -9.18 -6.21 -5.78
CA GLU A 243 -9.88 -5.18 -6.57
C GLU A 243 -11.36 -5.06 -6.20
N GLY A 244 -12.02 -6.20 -6.03
CA GLY A 244 -13.41 -6.22 -5.60
C GLY A 244 -13.62 -5.66 -4.19
N VAL A 245 -12.68 -5.85 -3.27
CA VAL A 245 -12.70 -5.24 -1.92
C VAL A 245 -12.48 -3.73 -2.03
N VAL A 246 -11.46 -3.28 -2.75
CA VAL A 246 -11.14 -1.86 -2.96
C VAL A 246 -12.35 -1.11 -3.52
N THR A 247 -12.92 -1.61 -4.60
CA THR A 247 -14.07 -0.99 -5.28
C THR A 247 -15.29 -0.88 -4.35
N ARG A 248 -15.60 -1.96 -3.62
CA ARG A 248 -16.77 -2.00 -2.71
C ARG A 248 -16.64 -1.04 -1.53
N ILE A 249 -15.43 -0.85 -1.01
CA ILE A 249 -15.20 0.10 0.08
C ILE A 249 -15.27 1.54 -0.45
N LEU A 250 -14.55 1.86 -1.53
CA LEU A 250 -14.43 3.23 -2.03
C LEU A 250 -15.75 3.82 -2.55
N ARG A 251 -16.67 3.00 -3.06
CA ARG A 251 -18.04 3.43 -3.42
C ARG A 251 -18.80 4.08 -2.26
N SER A 252 -18.42 3.78 -1.00
CA SER A 252 -19.02 4.39 0.18
C SER A 252 -18.32 5.68 0.61
N PHE A 253 -17.13 5.94 0.10
CA PHE A 253 -16.40 7.19 0.38
C PHE A 253 -16.73 8.29 -0.60
N ARG A 254 -17.05 7.92 -1.84
CA ARG A 254 -17.28 8.85 -2.96
C ARG A 254 -18.09 8.20 -4.07
N LYS A 255 -18.62 9.05 -4.93
CA LYS A 255 -19.05 8.69 -6.29
C LYS A 255 -17.94 9.12 -7.26
N CYS A 256 -17.73 8.41 -8.32
CA CYS A 256 -17.00 8.84 -9.51
C CYS A 256 -18.01 9.60 -10.47
#